data_b1f05cd4eaa72d1da46d89b514af5d00
#
_entry.id   b1f05cd4eaa72d1da46d89b514af5d00
#
_cell.length_a   1.000
_cell.length_b   1.000
_cell.length_c   1.000
_cell.angle_alpha   90.00
_cell.angle_beta   90.00
_cell.angle_gamma   90.00
#
_symmetry.space_group_name_H-M   'P 1'
#
loop_
_entity.id
_entity.type
_entity.pdbx_description
1 polymer ?
#
loop_
_entity_poly.entity_id
_entity_poly.type
_entity_poly.pdbx_seq_one_letter_code
_entity_poly.pdbx_strand_id
1 'polypeptide(L)'
;MRIIEIWFDDEHIYGKDESGQEYRQSLLWYPKLRLASDEERANYTFGLGGIHWRELDEDISFESFEYDDAEPSAMQRFFLTHKEINVAEFARSIGMNASLLRNYINGFKKPSAEREQEILSHIHSMGQEMINVTF
;
A
#
# COMPACT_ATOMS: atom_id res chain seq x y z
N MET A 1 19.62 4.07 -10.24
CA MET A 1 19.30 2.65 -10.34
C MET A 1 18.24 2.45 -11.42
N ARG A 2 18.33 1.38 -12.17
CA ARG A 2 17.41 1.09 -13.27
C ARG A 2 16.96 -0.36 -13.20
N ILE A 3 15.66 -0.61 -13.15
CA ILE A 3 15.07 -1.93 -13.23
C ILE A 3 15.03 -2.35 -14.70
N ILE A 4 15.51 -3.54 -14.99
CA ILE A 4 15.57 -4.08 -16.36
C ILE A 4 14.68 -5.31 -16.56
N GLU A 5 14.18 -5.90 -15.50
CA GLU A 5 13.30 -7.07 -15.54
C GLU A 5 12.31 -6.98 -14.40
N ILE A 6 11.05 -7.34 -14.65
CA ILE A 6 10.02 -7.43 -13.62
C ILE A 6 9.25 -8.74 -13.75
N TRP A 7 8.70 -9.21 -12.61
CA TRP A 7 7.76 -10.32 -12.56
C TRP A 7 6.84 -10.16 -11.36
N PHE A 8 5.80 -10.97 -11.29
CA PHE A 8 4.75 -10.84 -10.28
C PHE A 8 4.44 -12.18 -9.64
N ASP A 9 4.00 -12.14 -8.39
CA ASP A 9 3.15 -13.17 -7.80
C ASP A 9 1.82 -12.51 -7.40
N ASP A 10 1.00 -13.16 -6.59
CA ASP A 10 -0.32 -12.63 -6.21
C ASP A 10 -0.24 -11.40 -5.30
N GLU A 11 0.87 -11.20 -4.62
CA GLU A 11 1.01 -10.18 -3.58
C GLU A 11 2.08 -9.13 -3.88
N HIS A 12 3.02 -9.43 -4.78
CA HIS A 12 4.20 -8.58 -5.00
C HIS A 12 4.51 -8.37 -6.47
N ILE A 13 5.12 -7.24 -6.76
CA ILE A 13 5.91 -7.02 -7.97
C ILE A 13 7.38 -7.12 -7.61
N TYR A 14 8.13 -7.86 -8.40
CA TYR A 14 9.57 -8.04 -8.26
C TYR A 14 10.29 -7.31 -9.38
N GLY A 15 11.47 -6.81 -9.09
CA GLY A 15 12.32 -6.16 -10.07
C GLY A 15 13.78 -6.58 -9.90
N LYS A 16 14.49 -6.61 -11.01
CA LYS A 16 15.93 -6.83 -11.03
C LYS A 16 16.58 -5.64 -11.72
N ASP A 17 17.63 -5.09 -11.11
CA ASP A 17 18.35 -3.97 -11.68
C ASP A 17 19.51 -4.43 -12.58
N GLU A 18 20.23 -3.46 -13.16
CA GLU A 18 21.35 -3.71 -14.05
C GLU A 18 22.48 -4.48 -13.40
N SER A 19 22.63 -4.41 -12.08
CA SER A 19 23.66 -5.13 -11.32
C SER A 19 23.27 -6.57 -10.98
N GLY A 20 22.01 -6.94 -11.22
CA GLY A 20 21.47 -8.24 -10.84
C GLY A 20 20.82 -8.26 -9.47
N GLN A 21 20.77 -7.12 -8.77
CA GLN A 21 20.10 -7.00 -7.48
C GLN A 21 18.60 -7.14 -7.66
N GLU A 22 17.97 -7.94 -6.82
CA GLU A 22 16.53 -8.14 -6.82
C GLU A 22 15.85 -7.32 -5.71
N TYR A 23 14.66 -6.82 -6.04
CA TYR A 23 13.80 -6.01 -5.15
C TYR A 23 12.38 -6.51 -5.24
N ARG A 24 11.57 -6.16 -4.24
CA ARG A 24 10.13 -6.40 -4.31
C ARG A 24 9.35 -5.27 -3.64
N GLN A 25 8.12 -5.09 -4.09
CA GLN A 25 7.16 -4.19 -3.49
C GLN A 25 5.81 -4.87 -3.34
N SER A 26 5.06 -4.50 -2.32
CA SER A 26 3.70 -4.99 -2.13
C SER A 26 2.76 -4.41 -3.18
N LEU A 27 1.92 -5.25 -3.78
CA LEU A 27 0.87 -4.82 -4.69
C LEU A 27 -0.27 -4.10 -3.96
N LEU A 28 -0.27 -4.07 -2.63
CA LEU A 28 -1.22 -3.27 -1.87
C LEU A 28 -1.08 -1.78 -2.16
N TRP A 29 0.13 -1.34 -2.55
CA TRP A 29 0.37 0.04 -2.98
C TRP A 29 -0.17 0.34 -4.38
N TYR A 30 -0.45 -0.70 -5.17
CA TYR A 30 -0.84 -0.58 -6.58
C TYR A 30 -2.10 -1.40 -6.87
N PRO A 31 -3.28 -0.94 -6.40
CA PRO A 31 -4.53 -1.71 -6.55
C PRO A 31 -4.88 -2.07 -7.99
N LYS A 32 -4.56 -1.19 -8.94
CA LYS A 32 -4.83 -1.44 -10.36
C LYS A 32 -4.03 -2.63 -10.88
N LEU A 33 -2.79 -2.81 -10.43
CA LEU A 33 -1.97 -3.95 -10.78
C LEU A 33 -2.39 -5.21 -10.02
N ARG A 34 -2.76 -5.05 -8.75
CA ARG A 34 -3.19 -6.17 -7.92
C ARG A 34 -4.41 -6.87 -8.50
N LEU A 35 -5.35 -6.10 -9.05
CA LEU A 35 -6.60 -6.60 -9.61
C LEU A 35 -6.50 -6.92 -11.11
N ALA A 36 -5.37 -6.64 -11.73
CA ALA A 36 -5.15 -6.85 -13.16
C ALA A 36 -4.94 -8.33 -13.50
N SER A 37 -5.27 -8.69 -14.74
CA SER A 37 -4.96 -10.01 -15.30
C SER A 37 -3.46 -10.14 -15.59
N ASP A 38 -3.00 -11.35 -15.79
CA ASP A 38 -1.62 -11.61 -16.20
C ASP A 38 -1.27 -10.89 -17.52
N GLU A 39 -2.22 -10.87 -18.46
CA GLU A 39 -2.08 -10.18 -19.73
C GLU A 39 -1.92 -8.66 -19.54
N GLU A 40 -2.76 -8.07 -18.71
CA GLU A 40 -2.67 -6.64 -18.39
C GLU A 40 -1.35 -6.29 -17.70
N ARG A 41 -0.91 -7.13 -16.75
CA ARG A 41 0.37 -6.94 -16.05
C ARG A 41 1.57 -7.04 -16.99
N ALA A 42 1.47 -7.85 -18.04
CA ALA A 42 2.54 -8.01 -19.03
C ALA A 42 2.61 -6.85 -20.02
N ASN A 43 1.59 -6.02 -20.09
CA ASN A 43 1.51 -4.90 -21.04
C ASN A 43 2.09 -3.61 -20.44
N TYR A 44 3.40 -3.56 -20.33
CA TYR A 44 4.13 -2.42 -19.77
C TYR A 44 5.26 -1.97 -20.68
N THR A 45 5.74 -0.76 -20.43
CA THR A 45 6.95 -0.21 -21.08
C THR A 45 7.89 0.35 -20.03
N PHE A 46 9.19 0.27 -20.30
CA PHE A 46 10.20 0.94 -19.49
C PHE A 46 10.42 2.34 -19.99
N GLY A 47 10.37 3.33 -19.09
CA GLY A 47 10.74 4.70 -19.34
C GLY A 47 12.09 5.03 -18.72
N LEU A 48 12.44 6.32 -18.70
CA LEU A 48 13.72 6.78 -18.13
C LEU A 48 13.79 6.63 -16.62
N GLY A 49 12.68 6.82 -15.93
CA GLY A 49 12.64 6.77 -14.45
C GLY A 49 11.70 5.76 -13.87
N GLY A 50 11.07 4.92 -14.67
CA GLY A 50 10.09 3.99 -14.16
C GLY A 50 9.47 3.09 -15.21
N ILE A 51 8.46 2.37 -14.76
CA ILE A 51 7.72 1.39 -15.54
C ILE A 51 6.30 1.92 -15.71
N HIS A 52 5.73 1.79 -16.92
CA HIS A 52 4.44 2.36 -17.27
C HIS A 52 3.48 1.29 -17.78
N TRP A 53 2.29 1.25 -17.20
CA TRP A 53 1.15 0.45 -17.68
C TRP A 53 0.10 1.43 -18.21
N ARG A 54 0.20 1.75 -19.49
CA ARG A 54 -0.64 2.77 -20.10
C ARG A 54 -2.14 2.49 -19.98
N GLU A 55 -2.53 1.26 -20.26
CA GLU A 55 -3.95 0.88 -20.22
C GLU A 55 -4.54 0.88 -18.82
N LEU A 56 -3.73 0.60 -17.81
CA LEU A 56 -4.13 0.64 -16.42
C LEU A 56 -3.98 2.02 -15.78
N ASP A 57 -3.36 2.96 -16.50
CA ASP A 57 -2.99 4.27 -15.96
C ASP A 57 -2.23 4.13 -14.64
N GLU A 58 -1.19 3.30 -14.66
CA GLU A 58 -0.33 3.05 -13.50
C GLU A 58 1.14 3.22 -13.85
N ASP A 59 1.88 3.83 -12.93
CA ASP A 59 3.31 4.07 -13.06
C ASP A 59 4.02 3.64 -11.77
N ILE A 60 5.17 3.00 -11.90
CA ILE A 60 6.02 2.65 -10.76
C ILE A 60 7.42 3.20 -11.05
N SER A 61 7.91 4.09 -10.18
CA SER A 61 9.27 4.62 -10.32
C SER A 61 10.29 3.53 -9.96
N PHE A 62 11.45 3.55 -10.62
CA PHE A 62 12.55 2.65 -10.26
C PHE A 62 12.99 2.87 -8.80
N GLU A 63 13.02 4.14 -8.39
CA GLU A 63 13.41 4.52 -7.04
C GLU A 63 12.54 3.88 -5.96
N SER A 64 11.25 3.69 -6.22
CA SER A 64 10.32 3.12 -5.24
C SER A 64 10.67 1.70 -4.79
N PHE A 65 11.42 0.95 -5.61
CA PHE A 65 11.90 -0.37 -5.23
C PHE A 65 12.91 -0.34 -4.07
N GLU A 66 13.52 0.81 -3.81
CA GLU A 66 14.49 1.00 -2.73
C GLU A 66 13.90 1.63 -1.47
N TYR A 67 12.61 1.97 -1.47
CA TYR A 67 11.97 2.60 -0.32
C TYR A 67 11.85 1.63 0.87
N ASP A 68 12.00 2.17 2.07
CA ASP A 68 11.87 1.40 3.31
C ASP A 68 10.46 0.83 3.49
N ASP A 69 9.45 1.51 2.94
CA ASP A 69 8.05 1.12 3.04
C ASP A 69 7.53 0.36 1.80
N ALA A 70 8.43 -0.23 1.03
CA ALA A 70 8.04 -1.11 -0.08
C ALA A 70 7.07 -2.22 0.39
N GLU A 71 7.24 -2.68 1.64
CA GLU A 71 6.24 -3.49 2.34
C GLU A 71 5.49 -2.58 3.33
N PRO A 72 4.16 -2.55 3.31
CA PRO A 72 3.41 -1.75 4.26
C PRO A 72 3.56 -2.28 5.69
N SER A 73 3.49 -1.39 6.66
CA SER A 73 3.41 -1.75 8.07
C SER A 73 2.10 -2.48 8.37
N ALA A 74 2.00 -3.10 9.54
CA ALA A 74 0.77 -3.78 9.97
C ALA A 74 -0.44 -2.82 9.98
N MET A 75 -0.24 -1.58 10.45
CA MET A 75 -1.28 -0.55 10.45
C MET A 75 -1.71 -0.19 9.02
N GLN A 76 -0.74 0.09 8.15
CA GLN A 76 -1.01 0.40 6.76
C GLN A 76 -1.72 -0.75 6.05
N ARG A 77 -1.25 -1.98 6.25
CA ARG A 77 -1.87 -3.17 5.68
C ARG A 77 -3.32 -3.30 6.11
N PHE A 78 -3.61 -3.06 7.38
CA PHE A 78 -4.98 -3.12 7.89
C PHE A 78 -5.90 -2.19 7.07
N PHE A 79 -5.55 -0.91 6.95
CA PHE A 79 -6.39 0.04 6.22
C PHE A 79 -6.42 -0.22 4.71
N LEU A 80 -5.32 -0.68 4.14
CA LEU A 80 -5.24 -1.00 2.70
C LEU A 80 -6.09 -2.23 2.33
N THR A 81 -6.32 -3.13 3.27
CA THR A 81 -7.13 -4.35 3.05
C THR A 81 -8.56 -4.24 3.57
N HIS A 82 -8.92 -3.17 4.27
CA HIS A 82 -10.26 -2.93 4.82
C HIS A 82 -10.83 -1.61 4.29
N LYS A 83 -11.06 -1.56 2.98
CA LYS A 83 -11.56 -0.36 2.30
C LYS A 83 -12.99 0.01 2.69
N GLU A 84 -13.72 -0.90 3.34
CA GLU A 84 -15.04 -0.65 3.91
C GLU A 84 -15.00 0.31 5.09
N ILE A 85 -13.81 0.56 5.68
CA ILE A 85 -13.66 1.52 6.77
C ILE A 85 -13.57 2.93 6.19
N ASN A 86 -14.46 3.81 6.67
CA ASN A 86 -14.41 5.23 6.36
C ASN A 86 -13.29 5.90 7.16
N VAL A 87 -12.19 6.22 6.48
CA VAL A 87 -10.99 6.78 7.12
C VAL A 87 -11.26 8.12 7.80
N ALA A 88 -12.07 8.98 7.16
CA ALA A 88 -12.40 10.29 7.74
C ALA A 88 -13.18 10.15 9.05
N GLU A 89 -14.17 9.28 9.09
CA GLU A 89 -14.96 9.04 10.30
C GLU A 89 -14.15 8.33 11.38
N PHE A 90 -13.29 7.37 10.98
CA PHE A 90 -12.37 6.72 11.91
C PHE A 90 -11.48 7.75 12.61
N ALA A 91 -10.86 8.64 11.84
CA ALA A 91 -9.98 9.69 12.37
C ALA A 91 -10.75 10.59 13.34
N ARG A 92 -11.96 11.00 12.96
CA ARG A 92 -12.82 11.85 13.81
C ARG A 92 -13.13 11.18 15.13
N SER A 93 -13.37 9.87 15.13
CA SER A 93 -13.70 9.11 16.34
C SER A 93 -12.60 9.14 17.41
N ILE A 94 -11.36 9.31 17.01
CA ILE A 94 -10.22 9.41 17.94
C ILE A 94 -9.63 10.82 18.03
N GLY A 95 -10.39 11.83 17.56
CA GLY A 95 -9.95 13.22 17.62
C GLY A 95 -8.75 13.55 16.72
N MET A 96 -8.59 12.82 15.63
CA MET A 96 -7.50 12.99 14.70
C MET A 96 -7.97 13.63 13.40
N ASN A 97 -7.09 14.42 12.77
CA ASN A 97 -7.35 14.96 11.44
C ASN A 97 -7.30 13.84 10.39
N ALA A 98 -8.29 13.80 9.51
CA ALA A 98 -8.40 12.77 8.48
C ALA A 98 -7.22 12.79 7.51
N SER A 99 -6.70 13.97 7.16
CA SER A 99 -5.54 14.09 6.28
C SER A 99 -4.30 13.50 6.92
N LEU A 100 -4.15 13.64 8.23
CA LEU A 100 -3.03 13.05 8.97
C LEU A 100 -3.09 11.53 8.93
N LEU A 101 -4.27 10.95 9.18
CA LEU A 101 -4.43 9.50 9.11
C LEU A 101 -4.16 8.98 7.70
N ARG A 102 -4.63 9.66 6.66
CA ARG A 102 -4.34 9.29 5.28
C ARG A 102 -2.84 9.34 4.98
N ASN A 103 -2.12 10.33 5.52
CA ASN A 103 -0.67 10.43 5.36
C ASN A 103 0.05 9.25 6.04
N TYR A 104 -0.42 8.79 7.18
CA TYR A 104 0.11 7.59 7.83
C TYR A 104 -0.14 6.34 6.98
N ILE A 105 -1.35 6.18 6.47
CA ILE A 105 -1.73 5.02 5.65
C ILE A 105 -0.91 4.99 4.35
N ASN A 106 -0.69 6.15 3.73
CA ASN A 106 0.01 6.25 2.44
C ASN A 106 1.53 6.35 2.55
N GLY A 107 2.07 6.35 3.77
CA GLY A 107 3.52 6.36 3.99
C GLY A 107 4.18 7.71 3.91
N PHE A 108 3.43 8.81 3.79
CA PHE A 108 3.99 10.16 3.74
C PHE A 108 4.44 10.66 5.11
N LYS A 109 3.96 10.04 6.18
CA LYS A 109 4.32 10.39 7.54
C LYS A 109 4.24 9.15 8.42
N LYS A 110 5.16 9.04 9.39
CA LYS A 110 5.15 7.94 10.36
C LYS A 110 4.46 8.38 11.64
N PRO A 111 3.51 7.60 12.18
CA PRO A 111 2.94 7.90 13.48
C PRO A 111 3.94 7.60 14.59
N SER A 112 3.81 8.31 15.73
CA SER A 112 4.49 7.93 16.95
C SER A 112 3.96 6.61 17.49
N ALA A 113 4.71 5.95 18.36
CA ALA A 113 4.26 4.73 19.03
C ALA A 113 2.94 4.96 19.79
N GLU A 114 2.82 6.10 20.45
CA GLU A 114 1.61 6.49 21.16
C GLU A 114 0.42 6.62 20.21
N ARG A 115 0.61 7.27 19.06
CA ARG A 115 -0.44 7.45 18.06
C ARG A 115 -0.86 6.12 17.45
N GLU A 116 0.10 5.25 17.15
CA GLU A 116 -0.23 3.89 16.67
C GLU A 116 -1.07 3.13 17.69
N GLN A 117 -0.77 3.26 18.98
CA GLN A 117 -1.52 2.60 20.03
C GLN A 117 -2.95 3.14 20.12
N GLU A 118 -3.16 4.44 19.94
CA GLU A 118 -4.52 5.02 19.89
C GLU A 118 -5.32 4.45 18.72
N ILE A 119 -4.70 4.34 17.55
CA ILE A 119 -5.34 3.78 16.36
C ILE A 119 -5.68 2.31 16.60
N LEU A 120 -4.74 1.52 17.11
CA LEU A 120 -4.93 0.10 17.39
C LEU A 120 -6.05 -0.13 18.41
N SER A 121 -6.07 0.66 19.48
CA SER A 121 -7.11 0.56 20.51
C SER A 121 -8.51 0.82 19.95
N HIS A 122 -8.63 1.76 19.02
CA HIS A 122 -9.91 2.03 18.36
C HIS A 122 -10.33 0.89 17.43
N ILE A 123 -9.39 0.31 16.71
CA ILE A 123 -9.65 -0.88 15.87
C ILE A 123 -10.19 -2.02 16.74
N HIS A 124 -9.54 -2.28 17.87
CA HIS A 124 -9.97 -3.33 18.81
C HIS A 124 -11.36 -3.05 19.37
N SER A 125 -11.65 -1.80 19.71
CA SER A 125 -12.97 -1.38 20.18
C SER A 125 -14.06 -1.62 19.14
N MET A 126 -13.79 -1.27 17.88
CA MET A 126 -14.70 -1.54 16.77
C MET A 126 -14.91 -3.04 16.59
N GLY A 127 -13.84 -3.81 16.65
CA GLY A 127 -13.91 -5.27 16.51
C GLY A 127 -14.77 -5.90 17.60
N GLN A 128 -14.65 -5.41 18.83
CA GLN A 128 -15.47 -5.89 19.94
C GLN A 128 -16.95 -5.58 19.75
N GLU A 129 -17.26 -4.37 19.26
CA GLU A 129 -18.63 -3.99 18.91
C GLU A 129 -19.19 -4.89 17.81
N MET A 130 -18.38 -5.16 16.77
CA MET A 130 -18.79 -6.02 15.66
C MET A 130 -19.11 -7.45 16.12
N ILE A 131 -18.31 -8.01 17.03
CA ILE A 131 -18.53 -9.34 17.59
C ILE A 131 -19.87 -9.39 18.35
N ASN A 132 -20.24 -8.30 19.01
CA ASN A 132 -21.42 -8.25 19.87
C ASN A 132 -22.71 -7.86 19.11
N VAL A 133 -22.62 -7.53 17.84
CA VAL A 133 -23.80 -7.13 17.04
C VAL A 133 -24.76 -8.30 16.92
N THR A 134 -26.04 -8.02 17.14
CA THR A 134 -27.15 -8.95 16.87
C THR A 134 -28.26 -8.21 16.15
N PHE A 135 -29.01 -8.94 15.33
CA PHE A 135 -30.18 -8.40 14.62
C PHE A 135 -31.47 -9.06 15.05
#